data_fa8fe39af8da239a2644074df375222d
#
_entry.id   fa8fe39af8da239a2644074df375222d
#
_cell.length_a   1.000
_cell.length_b   1.000
_cell.length_c   1.000
_cell.angle_alpha   90.00
_cell.angle_beta   90.00
_cell.angle_gamma   90.00
#
_symmetry.space_group_name_H-M   'P 1'
#
loop_
_entity.id
_entity.type
_entity.pdbx_description
1 polymer ?
#
loop_
_entity_poly.entity_id
_entity_poly.type
_entity_poly.pdbx_seq_one_letter_code
_entity_poly.pdbx_strand_id
1 'polypeptide(L)'
;MAQIVVVDDPDDLRLADYVRLTDVRLRTSVEAAHGLFMAEGEKVIRRAVAAGYGVRSMLVTQDRMAELADVAQACGGPVYVISHEVAERVTGYRVHRGALAAMNRRALPSVADVLAGRGHDAAAPDAASAAQHRLARAPGWPGRIVVLEDLVDHGNVGGVFRCAAALGVDAVILSPRCADPLYRRAIKVSMGSVFAIPYARMTDWRGGLAEIRAAGFAVLALTPDQSAVPLDDVPMAGRVALLLGTEGDGLSSRWLGEADQAVCIPMSAGAMALGVDSLNVVAAAAIACHGLAESPLRDRARST
;
A
#
# COMPACT_ATOMS: atom_id res chain seq x y z
N MET A 1 26.46 -16.84 2.95
CA MET A 1 25.85 -17.37 1.71
C MET A 1 24.55 -18.04 2.08
N ALA A 2 23.49 -17.80 1.33
CA ALA A 2 22.20 -18.48 1.56
C ALA A 2 22.36 -20.00 1.43
N GLN A 3 21.70 -20.74 2.30
CA GLN A 3 21.64 -22.20 2.22
C GLN A 3 20.62 -22.59 1.16
N ILE A 4 21.05 -23.17 0.04
CA ILE A 4 20.16 -23.74 -0.96
C ILE A 4 19.79 -25.17 -0.52
N VAL A 5 18.49 -25.45 -0.45
CA VAL A 5 17.92 -26.72 0.01
C VAL A 5 16.91 -27.21 -1.01
N VAL A 6 17.17 -28.36 -1.63
CA VAL A 6 16.21 -29.02 -2.50
C VAL A 6 15.19 -29.74 -1.62
N VAL A 7 13.90 -29.57 -1.89
CA VAL A 7 12.81 -30.17 -1.14
C VAL A 7 11.81 -30.80 -2.11
N ASP A 8 11.63 -32.12 -1.97
CA ASP A 8 10.72 -32.91 -2.78
C ASP A 8 9.45 -33.34 -2.05
N ASP A 9 9.46 -33.23 -0.70
CA ASP A 9 8.32 -33.55 0.15
C ASP A 9 7.48 -32.31 0.44
N PRO A 10 6.21 -32.24 0.01
CA PRO A 10 5.32 -31.11 0.28
C PRO A 10 4.93 -30.99 1.76
N ASP A 11 5.08 -32.03 2.56
CA ASP A 11 4.76 -32.05 3.98
C ASP A 11 5.99 -31.71 4.86
N ASP A 12 7.10 -31.30 4.25
CA ASP A 12 8.31 -30.87 4.96
C ASP A 12 8.01 -29.67 5.86
N LEU A 13 8.27 -29.82 7.16
CA LEU A 13 7.99 -28.78 8.16
C LEU A 13 8.74 -27.47 7.92
N ARG A 14 9.86 -27.50 7.19
CA ARG A 14 10.60 -26.29 6.82
C ARG A 14 9.81 -25.36 5.90
N LEU A 15 8.78 -25.88 5.20
CA LEU A 15 7.91 -25.14 4.31
C LEU A 15 6.69 -24.52 5.02
N ALA A 16 6.62 -24.58 6.35
CA ALA A 16 5.45 -24.13 7.14
C ALA A 16 5.01 -22.68 6.83
N ASP A 17 5.94 -21.77 6.53
CA ASP A 17 5.62 -20.38 6.17
C ASP A 17 4.83 -20.27 4.85
N TYR A 18 4.87 -21.30 3.98
CA TYR A 18 4.27 -21.29 2.64
C TYR A 18 2.98 -22.11 2.53
N VAL A 19 2.56 -22.77 3.61
CA VAL A 19 1.40 -23.68 3.59
C VAL A 19 0.09 -22.88 3.50
N ARG A 20 -0.84 -23.37 2.66
CA ARG A 20 -2.21 -22.86 2.54
C ARG A 20 -2.30 -21.34 2.33
N LEU A 21 -1.56 -20.79 1.39
CA LEU A 21 -1.58 -19.35 1.10
C LEU A 21 -2.93 -18.82 0.59
N THR A 22 -3.87 -19.68 0.24
CA THR A 22 -5.24 -19.33 -0.16
C THR A 22 -6.19 -19.16 1.03
N ASP A 23 -5.85 -19.69 2.19
CA ASP A 23 -6.66 -19.56 3.41
C ASP A 23 -6.45 -18.19 4.05
N VAL A 24 -7.35 -17.24 3.73
CA VAL A 24 -7.26 -15.84 4.20
C VAL A 24 -7.23 -15.75 5.72
N ARG A 25 -8.09 -16.50 6.43
CA ARG A 25 -8.18 -16.43 7.90
C ARG A 25 -6.91 -16.93 8.56
N LEU A 26 -6.43 -18.09 8.11
CA LEU A 26 -5.19 -18.68 8.61
C LEU A 26 -4.02 -17.72 8.35
N ARG A 27 -3.89 -17.20 7.13
CA ARG A 27 -2.74 -16.37 6.75
C ARG A 27 -2.73 -15.04 7.46
N THR A 28 -3.89 -14.38 7.64
CA THR A 28 -3.96 -13.11 8.36
C THR A 28 -3.49 -13.27 9.81
N SER A 29 -3.87 -14.37 10.48
CA SER A 29 -3.43 -14.64 11.85
C SER A 29 -1.96 -15.07 11.93
N VAL A 30 -1.52 -15.98 11.07
CA VAL A 30 -0.15 -16.52 11.08
C VAL A 30 0.88 -15.48 10.68
N GLU A 31 0.63 -14.71 9.60
CA GLU A 31 1.57 -13.70 9.12
C GLU A 31 1.80 -12.58 10.14
N ALA A 32 0.73 -12.10 10.78
CA ALA A 32 0.83 -11.10 11.84
C ALA A 32 1.55 -11.66 13.09
N ALA A 33 1.16 -12.85 13.56
CA ALA A 33 1.73 -13.47 14.76
C ALA A 33 3.22 -13.81 14.61
N HIS A 34 3.64 -14.24 13.41
CA HIS A 34 5.03 -14.60 13.13
C HIS A 34 5.87 -13.42 12.63
N GLY A 35 5.31 -12.22 12.55
CA GLY A 35 6.01 -11.03 12.07
C GLY A 35 6.50 -11.15 10.63
N LEU A 36 5.74 -11.81 9.77
CA LEU A 36 6.10 -12.01 8.37
C LEU A 36 5.00 -11.54 7.40
N PHE A 37 5.36 -11.40 6.14
CA PHE A 37 4.44 -11.27 5.01
C PHE A 37 4.98 -12.02 3.79
N MET A 38 4.10 -12.30 2.83
CA MET A 38 4.45 -13.09 1.65
C MET A 38 4.56 -12.22 0.40
N ALA A 39 5.76 -12.18 -0.20
CA ALA A 39 6.01 -11.55 -1.50
C ALA A 39 5.96 -12.61 -2.61
N GLU A 40 5.17 -12.39 -3.68
CA GLU A 40 5.00 -13.32 -4.78
C GLU A 40 5.53 -12.74 -6.10
N GLY A 41 6.47 -13.45 -6.71
CA GLY A 41 7.07 -13.14 -7.99
C GLY A 41 8.27 -12.19 -7.92
N GLU A 42 9.19 -12.37 -8.86
CA GLU A 42 10.50 -11.69 -8.91
C GLU A 42 10.41 -10.18 -8.68
N LYS A 43 9.58 -9.47 -9.46
CA LYS A 43 9.47 -8.00 -9.38
C LYS A 43 9.05 -7.51 -7.99
N VAL A 44 8.12 -8.23 -7.34
CA VAL A 44 7.61 -7.88 -6.02
C VAL A 44 8.68 -8.17 -4.96
N ILE A 45 9.35 -9.31 -5.05
CA ILE A 45 10.45 -9.68 -4.13
C ILE A 45 11.57 -8.64 -4.23
N ARG A 46 12.01 -8.28 -5.43
CA ARG A 46 13.05 -7.26 -5.64
C ARG A 46 12.66 -5.91 -5.06
N ARG A 47 11.41 -5.49 -5.23
CA ARG A 47 10.90 -4.23 -4.65
C ARG A 47 10.90 -4.26 -3.13
N ALA A 48 10.51 -5.38 -2.52
CA ALA A 48 10.56 -5.53 -1.07
C ALA A 48 12.01 -5.48 -0.55
N VAL A 49 12.95 -6.17 -1.20
CA VAL A 49 14.37 -6.15 -0.86
C VAL A 49 14.95 -4.74 -1.03
N ALA A 50 14.68 -4.07 -2.15
CA ALA A 50 15.11 -2.70 -2.40
C ALA A 50 14.55 -1.70 -1.37
N ALA A 51 13.33 -1.94 -0.88
CA ALA A 51 12.76 -1.19 0.24
C ALA A 51 13.33 -1.62 1.60
N GLY A 52 14.32 -2.54 1.63
CA GLY A 52 15.06 -2.97 2.80
C GLY A 52 14.34 -3.97 3.69
N TYR A 53 13.28 -4.64 3.23
CA TYR A 53 12.70 -5.76 3.98
C TYR A 53 13.63 -6.96 3.95
N GLY A 54 13.90 -7.54 5.13
CA GLY A 54 14.73 -8.74 5.25
C GLY A 54 14.03 -9.98 4.70
N VAL A 55 14.73 -10.76 3.89
CA VAL A 55 14.24 -12.05 3.38
C VAL A 55 14.48 -13.11 4.45
N ARG A 56 13.41 -13.68 5.00
CA ARG A 56 13.45 -14.75 6.00
C ARG A 56 13.76 -16.10 5.36
N SER A 57 13.10 -16.40 4.24
CA SER A 57 13.34 -17.56 3.40
C SER A 57 12.75 -17.34 2.01
N MET A 58 13.14 -18.15 1.04
CA MET A 58 12.58 -18.17 -0.30
C MET A 58 12.11 -19.58 -0.67
N LEU A 59 11.03 -19.64 -1.47
CA LEU A 59 10.53 -20.83 -2.15
C LEU A 59 10.60 -20.57 -3.64
N VAL A 60 11.43 -21.30 -4.36
CA VAL A 60 11.72 -21.01 -5.78
C VAL A 60 11.64 -22.30 -6.59
N THR A 61 10.96 -22.25 -7.74
CA THR A 61 10.98 -23.39 -8.67
C THR A 61 12.31 -23.47 -9.39
N GLN A 62 12.74 -24.68 -9.75
CA GLN A 62 14.06 -24.95 -10.35
C GLN A 62 14.35 -24.06 -11.56
N ASP A 63 13.35 -23.83 -12.43
CA ASP A 63 13.45 -23.02 -13.64
C ASP A 63 13.66 -21.51 -13.36
N ARG A 64 13.34 -21.04 -12.14
CA ARG A 64 13.46 -19.64 -11.75
C ARG A 64 14.70 -19.30 -10.93
N MET A 65 15.47 -20.32 -10.50
CA MET A 65 16.64 -20.09 -9.65
C MET A 65 17.68 -19.17 -10.29
N ALA A 66 17.91 -19.28 -11.60
CA ALA A 66 18.91 -18.45 -12.29
C ALA A 66 18.52 -16.95 -12.29
N GLU A 67 17.22 -16.65 -12.44
CA GLU A 67 16.71 -15.28 -12.47
C GLU A 67 16.78 -14.58 -11.09
N LEU A 68 16.79 -15.36 -10.02
CA LEU A 68 16.77 -14.88 -8.63
C LEU A 68 18.08 -15.15 -7.88
N ALA A 69 19.14 -15.56 -8.56
CA ALA A 69 20.38 -15.96 -7.92
C ALA A 69 20.99 -14.87 -7.02
N ASP A 70 20.93 -13.61 -7.45
CA ASP A 70 21.40 -12.46 -6.68
C ASP A 70 20.55 -12.21 -5.42
N VAL A 71 19.23 -12.29 -5.53
CA VAL A 71 18.31 -12.16 -4.39
C VAL A 71 18.46 -13.35 -3.44
N ALA A 72 18.64 -14.56 -3.99
CA ALA A 72 18.89 -15.76 -3.22
C ALA A 72 20.19 -15.64 -2.42
N GLN A 73 21.26 -15.08 -3.01
CA GLN A 73 22.53 -14.84 -2.30
C GLN A 73 22.40 -13.82 -1.17
N ALA A 74 21.54 -12.79 -1.35
CA ALA A 74 21.26 -11.79 -0.34
C ALA A 74 20.25 -12.25 0.72
N CYS A 75 19.65 -13.45 0.56
CA CYS A 75 18.71 -14.01 1.51
C CYS A 75 19.43 -14.34 2.83
N GLY A 76 18.88 -13.85 3.95
CA GLY A 76 19.41 -14.13 5.29
C GLY A 76 19.09 -15.54 5.81
N GLY A 77 18.21 -16.27 5.13
CA GLY A 77 17.74 -17.60 5.50
C GLY A 77 17.83 -18.61 4.35
N PRO A 78 17.17 -19.77 4.46
CA PRO A 78 17.22 -20.81 3.45
C PRO A 78 16.45 -20.44 2.18
N VAL A 79 16.94 -20.97 1.05
CA VAL A 79 16.29 -20.94 -0.26
C VAL A 79 15.85 -22.37 -0.60
N TYR A 80 14.56 -22.63 -0.54
CA TYR A 80 13.97 -23.91 -0.87
C TYR A 80 13.74 -24.00 -2.37
N VAL A 81 14.39 -24.94 -3.02
CA VAL A 81 14.23 -25.24 -4.44
C VAL A 81 13.30 -26.44 -4.59
N ILE A 82 12.19 -26.24 -5.30
CA ILE A 82 11.13 -27.24 -5.41
C ILE A 82 10.66 -27.41 -6.85
N SER A 83 9.92 -28.48 -7.12
CA SER A 83 9.18 -28.64 -8.36
C SER A 83 7.89 -27.82 -8.37
N HIS A 84 7.30 -27.58 -9.56
CA HIS A 84 5.99 -26.92 -9.68
C HIS A 84 4.88 -27.70 -8.97
N GLU A 85 4.92 -29.05 -9.02
CA GLU A 85 3.94 -29.90 -8.36
C GLU A 85 3.99 -29.76 -6.85
N VAL A 86 5.20 -29.81 -6.27
CA VAL A 86 5.40 -29.60 -4.82
C VAL A 86 4.96 -28.20 -4.43
N ALA A 87 5.28 -27.16 -5.22
CA ALA A 87 4.86 -25.79 -4.97
C ALA A 87 3.34 -25.67 -4.88
N GLU A 88 2.59 -26.28 -5.81
CA GLU A 88 1.13 -26.24 -5.84
C GLU A 88 0.52 -26.94 -4.63
N ARG A 89 1.05 -28.11 -4.24
CA ARG A 89 0.59 -28.85 -3.06
C ARG A 89 0.80 -28.08 -1.75
N VAL A 90 1.96 -27.44 -1.59
CA VAL A 90 2.30 -26.66 -0.41
C VAL A 90 1.42 -25.41 -0.30
N THR A 91 1.35 -24.62 -1.37
CA THR A 91 0.71 -23.30 -1.35
C THR A 91 -0.81 -23.35 -1.48
N GLY A 92 -1.34 -24.44 -2.02
CA GLY A 92 -2.76 -24.62 -2.33
C GLY A 92 -3.21 -23.93 -3.64
N TYR A 93 -2.27 -23.49 -4.49
CA TYR A 93 -2.54 -22.94 -5.82
C TYR A 93 -1.31 -23.03 -6.73
N ARG A 94 -1.53 -22.94 -8.02
CA ARG A 94 -0.44 -22.93 -9.00
C ARG A 94 0.37 -21.63 -8.92
N VAL A 95 1.62 -21.73 -8.53
CA VAL A 95 2.54 -20.59 -8.41
C VAL A 95 3.03 -20.17 -9.80
N HIS A 96 2.23 -19.35 -10.51
CA HIS A 96 2.49 -18.97 -11.90
C HIS A 96 3.82 -18.23 -12.12
N ARG A 97 4.35 -17.57 -11.10
CA ARG A 97 5.62 -16.81 -11.18
C ARG A 97 6.81 -17.54 -10.59
N GLY A 98 6.62 -18.77 -10.13
CA GLY A 98 7.66 -19.69 -9.70
C GLY A 98 8.52 -19.24 -8.49
N ALA A 99 8.16 -18.14 -7.83
CA ALA A 99 8.92 -17.62 -6.69
C ALA A 99 8.03 -16.97 -5.64
N LEU A 100 8.29 -17.32 -4.38
CA LEU A 100 7.73 -16.73 -3.18
C LEU A 100 8.85 -16.40 -2.21
N ALA A 101 8.69 -15.31 -1.43
CA ALA A 101 9.60 -15.00 -0.33
C ALA A 101 8.78 -14.69 0.93
N ALA A 102 9.11 -15.37 2.02
CA ALA A 102 8.69 -14.97 3.35
C ALA A 102 9.58 -13.83 3.81
N MET A 103 8.98 -12.66 4.02
CA MET A 103 9.68 -11.43 4.35
C MET A 103 9.40 -11.04 5.80
N ASN A 104 10.39 -10.52 6.50
CA ASN A 104 10.22 -10.03 7.87
C ASN A 104 9.45 -8.70 7.86
N ARG A 105 8.41 -8.59 8.70
CA ARG A 105 7.73 -7.32 8.95
C ARG A 105 8.64 -6.39 9.73
N ARG A 106 8.40 -5.10 9.60
CA ARG A 106 9.01 -4.04 10.40
C ARG A 106 7.95 -3.34 11.22
N ALA A 107 8.38 -2.70 12.30
CA ALA A 107 7.54 -1.76 13.01
C ALA A 107 7.13 -0.62 12.06
N LEU A 108 5.85 -0.27 12.06
CA LEU A 108 5.38 0.89 11.31
C LEU A 108 5.81 2.17 12.04
N PRO A 109 6.12 3.24 11.29
CA PRO A 109 6.29 4.57 11.87
C PRO A 109 4.98 5.02 12.52
N SER A 110 5.07 5.94 13.47
CA SER A 110 3.89 6.61 14.00
C SER A 110 3.26 7.54 12.94
N VAL A 111 1.99 7.91 13.13
CA VAL A 111 1.33 8.91 12.28
C VAL A 111 2.12 10.22 12.33
N ALA A 112 2.52 10.66 13.52
CA ALA A 112 3.34 11.87 13.70
C ALA A 112 4.65 11.81 12.91
N ASP A 113 5.34 10.65 12.88
CA ASP A 113 6.59 10.50 12.12
C ASP A 113 6.35 10.63 10.62
N VAL A 114 5.30 9.97 10.11
CA VAL A 114 4.93 10.06 8.69
C VAL A 114 4.56 11.49 8.31
N LEU A 115 3.72 12.17 9.12
CA LEU A 115 3.32 13.56 8.88
C LEU A 115 4.49 14.55 8.94
N ALA A 116 5.53 14.22 9.71
CA ALA A 116 6.78 14.99 9.79
C ALA A 116 7.82 14.59 8.72
N GLY A 117 7.49 13.68 7.79
CA GLY A 117 8.41 13.23 6.74
C GLY A 117 9.49 12.25 7.20
N ARG A 118 9.38 11.66 8.39
CA ARG A 118 10.36 10.70 8.93
C ARG A 118 10.06 9.24 8.60
N GLY A 119 8.95 8.97 7.92
CA GLY A 119 8.48 7.62 7.64
C GLY A 119 9.37 6.77 6.71
N HIS A 120 10.30 7.38 5.99
CA HIS A 120 11.24 6.69 5.09
C HIS A 120 12.54 6.25 5.77
N ASP A 121 12.98 6.93 6.82
CA ASP A 121 14.30 6.68 7.42
C ASP A 121 14.38 5.32 8.14
N ALA A 122 13.25 4.78 8.56
CA ALA A 122 13.18 3.43 9.16
C ALA A 122 13.32 2.27 8.15
N ALA A 123 13.32 2.56 6.84
CA ALA A 123 13.22 1.56 5.79
C ALA A 123 14.46 1.39 4.92
N ALA A 124 15.39 2.35 4.89
CA ALA A 124 16.53 2.32 3.97
C ALA A 124 17.77 1.65 4.60
N PRO A 125 18.31 0.59 3.98
CA PRO A 125 19.56 -0.04 4.46
C PRO A 125 20.81 0.79 4.15
N ASP A 126 20.71 1.77 3.24
CA ASP A 126 21.81 2.69 2.93
C ASP A 126 21.32 4.08 2.50
N ALA A 127 22.20 5.08 2.64
CA ALA A 127 21.92 6.48 2.30
C ALA A 127 21.66 6.70 0.79
N ALA A 128 22.12 5.83 -0.08
CA ALA A 128 21.94 5.94 -1.52
C ALA A 128 20.54 5.52 -1.96
N SER A 129 20.01 4.44 -1.37
CA SER A 129 18.61 4.02 -1.58
C SER A 129 17.64 5.04 -1.02
N ALA A 130 17.92 5.61 0.15
CA ALA A 130 17.16 6.72 0.73
C ALA A 130 17.17 7.98 -0.15
N ALA A 131 18.29 8.28 -0.81
CA ALA A 131 18.42 9.43 -1.72
C ALA A 131 17.66 9.25 -3.04
N GLN A 132 17.57 8.03 -3.56
CA GLN A 132 16.79 7.73 -4.78
C GLN A 132 15.27 7.81 -4.53
N HIS A 133 14.82 7.54 -3.29
CA HIS A 133 13.42 7.71 -2.88
C HIS A 133 13.10 9.13 -2.41
N ARG A 134 14.11 9.91 -2.05
CA ARG A 134 14.01 11.36 -1.89
C ARG A 134 14.12 12.03 -3.25
N LEU A 135 13.14 11.89 -4.10
CA LEU A 135 12.89 12.93 -5.10
C LEU A 135 12.79 14.22 -4.28
N ALA A 136 13.83 15.04 -4.36
CA ALA A 136 14.04 16.21 -3.52
C ALA A 136 12.77 17.07 -3.48
N ARG A 137 11.93 16.88 -2.46
CA ARG A 137 10.78 17.71 -2.19
C ARG A 137 11.18 18.78 -1.18
N ALA A 138 10.72 19.98 -1.48
CA ALA A 138 11.01 21.21 -0.74
C ALA A 138 10.67 21.11 0.76
N PRO A 139 11.19 22.02 1.61
CA PRO A 139 10.81 22.13 3.01
C PRO A 139 9.28 22.15 3.17
N GLY A 140 8.71 21.30 4.04
CA GLY A 140 7.28 21.15 4.26
C GLY A 140 6.68 19.83 3.76
N TRP A 141 7.50 18.91 3.28
CA TRP A 141 7.11 17.54 2.95
C TRP A 141 6.71 16.73 4.20
N PRO A 142 5.70 15.85 4.16
CA PRO A 142 4.79 15.58 3.03
C PRO A 142 3.77 16.70 2.81
N GLY A 143 3.42 16.96 1.55
CA GLY A 143 2.41 17.93 1.14
C GLY A 143 1.08 17.31 0.76
N ARG A 144 1.07 16.06 0.32
CA ARG A 144 -0.12 15.33 -0.15
C ARG A 144 -0.19 13.97 0.52
N ILE A 145 -1.25 13.72 1.28
CA ILE A 145 -1.48 12.42 1.90
C ILE A 145 -2.89 11.90 1.58
N VAL A 146 -3.03 10.59 1.59
CA VAL A 146 -4.32 9.91 1.52
C VAL A 146 -4.58 9.23 2.87
N VAL A 147 -5.81 9.38 3.37
CA VAL A 147 -6.26 8.77 4.61
C VAL A 147 -7.39 7.81 4.30
N LEU A 148 -7.25 6.55 4.68
CA LEU A 148 -8.23 5.50 4.42
C LEU A 148 -9.02 5.19 5.68
N GLU A 149 -10.34 5.36 5.61
CA GLU A 149 -11.25 4.95 6.66
C GLU A 149 -11.84 3.57 6.35
N ASP A 150 -11.45 2.57 7.14
CA ASP A 150 -12.05 1.24 7.22
C ASP A 150 -12.16 0.46 5.89
N LEU A 151 -11.24 0.68 4.96
CA LEU A 151 -11.14 -0.15 3.77
C LEU A 151 -10.71 -1.57 4.16
N VAL A 152 -11.66 -2.50 4.17
CA VAL A 152 -11.43 -3.88 4.61
C VAL A 152 -11.06 -4.84 3.47
N ASP A 153 -11.28 -4.47 2.20
CA ASP A 153 -10.83 -5.27 1.07
C ASP A 153 -9.36 -4.99 0.76
N HIS A 154 -8.55 -6.04 0.80
CA HIS A 154 -7.12 -5.98 0.51
C HIS A 154 -6.80 -5.52 -0.92
N GLY A 155 -7.69 -5.83 -1.89
CA GLY A 155 -7.52 -5.39 -3.27
C GLY A 155 -7.68 -3.89 -3.40
N ASN A 156 -8.65 -3.30 -2.70
CA ASN A 156 -8.89 -1.86 -2.71
C ASN A 156 -7.75 -1.11 -2.01
N VAL A 157 -7.31 -1.59 -0.85
CA VAL A 157 -6.12 -1.03 -0.19
C VAL A 157 -4.92 -1.07 -1.13
N GLY A 158 -4.63 -2.23 -1.75
CA GLY A 158 -3.54 -2.37 -2.72
C GLY A 158 -3.68 -1.46 -3.94
N GLY A 159 -4.90 -1.32 -4.46
CA GLY A 159 -5.21 -0.42 -5.58
C GLY A 159 -4.96 1.04 -5.25
N VAL A 160 -5.43 1.51 -4.09
CA VAL A 160 -5.19 2.88 -3.61
C VAL A 160 -3.70 3.15 -3.42
N PHE A 161 -2.95 2.23 -2.79
CA PHE A 161 -1.49 2.38 -2.66
C PHE A 161 -0.80 2.50 -4.03
N ARG A 162 -1.27 1.75 -5.04
CA ARG A 162 -0.74 1.85 -6.39
C ARG A 162 -1.01 3.20 -7.04
N CYS A 163 -2.23 3.70 -6.93
CA CYS A 163 -2.61 5.03 -7.42
C CYS A 163 -1.82 6.14 -6.70
N ALA A 164 -1.79 6.10 -5.38
CA ALA A 164 -1.09 7.06 -4.55
C ALA A 164 0.40 7.14 -4.90
N ALA A 165 1.10 6.00 -4.96
CA ALA A 165 2.51 5.96 -5.33
C ALA A 165 2.77 6.44 -6.76
N ALA A 166 1.94 6.03 -7.73
CA ALA A 166 2.10 6.41 -9.13
C ALA A 166 1.84 7.89 -9.38
N LEU A 167 0.93 8.51 -8.62
CA LEU A 167 0.50 9.89 -8.79
C LEU A 167 1.21 10.87 -7.82
N GLY A 168 2.24 10.38 -7.12
CA GLY A 168 3.11 11.23 -6.32
C GLY A 168 2.50 11.71 -5.01
N VAL A 169 1.57 10.95 -4.44
CA VAL A 169 1.14 11.12 -3.05
C VAL A 169 2.30 10.77 -2.12
N ASP A 170 2.48 11.55 -1.08
CA ASP A 170 3.66 11.48 -0.21
C ASP A 170 3.55 10.37 0.85
N ALA A 171 2.33 10.11 1.36
CA ALA A 171 2.10 9.10 2.37
C ALA A 171 0.64 8.61 2.39
N VAL A 172 0.43 7.44 3.00
CA VAL A 172 -0.90 6.89 3.26
C VAL A 172 -1.08 6.67 4.76
N ILE A 173 -2.20 7.14 5.31
CA ILE A 173 -2.58 6.90 6.70
C ILE A 173 -3.79 5.96 6.72
N LEU A 174 -3.75 4.96 7.56
CA LEU A 174 -4.80 3.94 7.68
C LEU A 174 -5.54 4.08 9.00
N SER A 175 -6.86 3.97 8.98
CA SER A 175 -7.63 3.77 10.21
C SER A 175 -7.30 2.39 10.82
N PRO A 176 -7.63 2.15 12.11
CA PRO A 176 -7.30 0.88 12.76
C PRO A 176 -7.88 -0.37 12.08
N ARG A 177 -9.05 -0.25 11.44
CA ARG A 177 -9.77 -1.38 10.81
C ARG A 177 -9.46 -1.59 9.34
N CYS A 178 -8.65 -0.74 8.72
CA CYS A 178 -8.21 -0.98 7.33
C CYS A 178 -7.50 -2.33 7.19
N ALA A 179 -7.72 -2.99 6.06
CA ALA A 179 -6.98 -4.19 5.69
C ALA A 179 -5.47 -3.95 5.71
N ASP A 180 -4.72 -5.00 5.93
CA ASP A 180 -3.26 -4.95 5.99
C ASP A 180 -2.65 -4.76 4.59
N PRO A 181 -1.90 -3.67 4.33
CA PRO A 181 -1.22 -3.47 3.04
C PRO A 181 -0.17 -4.53 2.73
N LEU A 182 0.40 -5.18 3.76
CA LEU A 182 1.38 -6.25 3.59
C LEU A 182 0.73 -7.63 3.42
N TYR A 183 -0.60 -7.73 3.40
CA TYR A 183 -1.23 -8.97 3.02
C TYR A 183 -1.01 -9.27 1.52
N ARG A 184 -0.75 -10.52 1.18
CA ARG A 184 -0.34 -10.97 -0.17
C ARG A 184 -1.20 -10.39 -1.30
N ARG A 185 -2.54 -10.32 -1.15
CA ARG A 185 -3.44 -9.76 -2.17
C ARG A 185 -3.21 -8.26 -2.37
N ALA A 186 -3.02 -7.49 -1.31
CA ALA A 186 -2.74 -6.06 -1.40
C ALA A 186 -1.39 -5.81 -2.08
N ILE A 187 -0.35 -6.55 -1.70
CA ILE A 187 0.97 -6.50 -2.34
C ILE A 187 0.87 -6.83 -3.84
N LYS A 188 0.10 -7.88 -4.20
CA LYS A 188 -0.08 -8.32 -5.60
C LYS A 188 -0.79 -7.26 -6.43
N VAL A 189 -1.90 -6.71 -5.95
CA VAL A 189 -2.69 -5.67 -6.65
C VAL A 189 -1.89 -4.38 -6.78
N SER A 190 -1.18 -3.98 -5.73
CA SER A 190 -0.29 -2.81 -5.77
C SER A 190 0.95 -3.03 -6.62
N MET A 191 1.22 -4.26 -7.06
CA MET A 191 2.49 -4.64 -7.70
C MET A 191 3.71 -4.27 -6.84
N GLY A 192 3.58 -4.30 -5.50
CA GLY A 192 4.61 -3.90 -4.56
C GLY A 192 4.78 -2.40 -4.37
N SER A 193 3.86 -1.55 -4.87
CA SER A 193 3.91 -0.10 -4.60
C SER A 193 3.73 0.23 -3.12
N VAL A 194 3.17 -0.67 -2.34
CA VAL A 194 3.08 -0.54 -0.88
C VAL A 194 4.47 -0.38 -0.21
N PHE A 195 5.53 -0.83 -0.85
CA PHE A 195 6.91 -0.69 -0.37
C PHE A 195 7.55 0.66 -0.74
N ALA A 196 6.96 1.38 -1.70
CA ALA A 196 7.52 2.60 -2.26
C ALA A 196 6.98 3.88 -1.60
N ILE A 197 5.89 3.80 -0.84
CA ILE A 197 5.25 4.94 -0.19
C ILE A 197 5.17 4.70 1.32
N PRO A 198 5.58 5.67 2.16
CA PRO A 198 5.47 5.55 3.59
C PRO A 198 4.00 5.49 4.02
N TYR A 199 3.72 4.70 5.04
CA TYR A 199 2.40 4.64 5.62
C TYR A 199 2.45 4.40 7.12
N ALA A 200 1.41 4.86 7.82
CA ALA A 200 1.18 4.57 9.22
C ALA A 200 -0.25 4.12 9.47
N ARG A 201 -0.47 3.45 10.59
CA ARG A 201 -1.80 3.10 11.07
C ARG A 201 -2.13 3.92 12.31
N MET A 202 -3.29 4.57 12.32
CA MET A 202 -3.78 5.27 13.50
C MET A 202 -3.99 4.29 14.65
N THR A 203 -3.58 4.68 15.82
CA THR A 203 -3.89 3.98 17.09
C THR A 203 -5.14 4.54 17.73
N ASP A 204 -5.35 5.86 17.60
CA ASP A 204 -6.57 6.55 18.00
C ASP A 204 -7.34 7.03 16.75
N TRP A 205 -8.40 6.29 16.40
CA TRP A 205 -9.29 6.66 15.29
C TRP A 205 -10.09 7.94 15.57
N ARG A 206 -10.39 8.20 16.86
CA ARG A 206 -11.21 9.38 17.25
C ARG A 206 -10.41 10.67 17.20
N GLY A 207 -9.16 10.64 17.60
CA GLY A 207 -8.26 11.80 17.59
C GLY A 207 -7.45 11.98 16.30
N GLY A 208 -7.50 11.00 15.38
CA GLY A 208 -6.59 10.93 14.23
C GLY A 208 -6.67 12.11 13.27
N LEU A 209 -7.88 12.65 13.01
CA LEU A 209 -8.01 13.85 12.17
C LEU A 209 -7.48 15.12 12.84
N ALA A 210 -7.61 15.22 14.16
CA ALA A 210 -7.03 16.35 14.90
C ALA A 210 -5.49 16.36 14.80
N GLU A 211 -4.86 15.18 14.85
CA GLU A 211 -3.40 15.04 14.66
C GLU A 211 -2.97 15.49 13.26
N ILE A 212 -3.72 15.10 12.21
CA ILE A 212 -3.47 15.50 10.82
C ILE A 212 -3.60 17.03 10.65
N ARG A 213 -4.64 17.62 11.23
CA ARG A 213 -4.82 19.09 11.21
C ARG A 213 -3.72 19.82 11.97
N ALA A 214 -3.35 19.34 13.16
CA ALA A 214 -2.27 19.92 13.95
C ALA A 214 -0.93 19.89 13.19
N ALA A 215 -0.76 18.94 12.25
CA ALA A 215 0.37 18.91 11.34
C ALA A 215 0.23 19.87 10.14
N GLY A 216 -0.83 20.68 10.08
CA GLY A 216 -1.02 21.72 9.05
C GLY A 216 -1.65 21.26 7.75
N PHE A 217 -2.33 20.10 7.74
CA PHE A 217 -3.07 19.63 6.56
C PHE A 217 -4.50 20.17 6.54
N ALA A 218 -4.93 20.68 5.38
CA ALA A 218 -6.34 20.80 5.05
C ALA A 218 -6.93 19.41 4.78
N VAL A 219 -8.05 19.09 5.42
CA VAL A 219 -8.67 17.78 5.37
C VAL A 219 -9.87 17.80 4.43
N LEU A 220 -9.76 17.13 3.29
CA LEU A 220 -10.81 17.01 2.27
C LEU A 220 -11.48 15.64 2.35
N ALA A 221 -12.79 15.58 2.54
CA ALA A 221 -13.55 14.34 2.60
C ALA A 221 -14.18 14.04 1.24
N LEU A 222 -13.71 12.99 0.55
CA LEU A 222 -14.29 12.58 -0.72
C LEU A 222 -15.60 11.83 -0.49
N THR A 223 -16.67 12.34 -1.08
CA THR A 223 -18.03 11.80 -0.98
C THR A 223 -18.66 11.65 -2.37
N PRO A 224 -19.57 10.67 -2.58
CA PRO A 224 -20.36 10.61 -3.81
C PRO A 224 -21.49 11.64 -3.86
N ASP A 225 -21.77 12.36 -2.77
CA ASP A 225 -22.79 13.40 -2.71
C ASP A 225 -22.48 14.55 -3.67
N GLN A 226 -23.25 14.67 -4.73
CA GLN A 226 -23.05 15.69 -5.77
C GLN A 226 -23.42 17.12 -5.34
N SER A 227 -23.97 17.29 -4.11
CA SER A 227 -24.13 18.63 -3.50
C SER A 227 -22.84 19.15 -2.86
N ALA A 228 -21.81 18.29 -2.68
CA ALA A 228 -20.49 18.67 -2.22
C ALA A 228 -19.75 19.49 -3.30
N VAL A 229 -18.67 20.16 -2.90
CA VAL A 229 -17.87 20.96 -3.84
C VAL A 229 -17.14 20.06 -4.84
N PRO A 230 -17.25 20.33 -6.15
CA PRO A 230 -16.44 19.61 -7.13
C PRO A 230 -14.94 19.67 -6.79
N LEU A 231 -14.27 18.54 -6.88
CA LEU A 231 -12.84 18.45 -6.54
C LEU A 231 -11.96 19.43 -7.35
N ASP A 232 -12.36 19.69 -8.60
CA ASP A 232 -11.68 20.63 -9.51
C ASP A 232 -11.78 22.09 -9.06
N ASP A 233 -12.79 22.42 -8.26
CA ASP A 233 -13.04 23.77 -7.76
C ASP A 233 -12.34 24.07 -6.42
N VAL A 234 -11.71 23.05 -5.82
CA VAL A 234 -11.04 23.20 -4.51
C VAL A 234 -9.59 23.69 -4.72
N PRO A 235 -9.19 24.78 -4.04
CA PRO A 235 -7.79 25.22 -4.05
C PRO A 235 -6.89 24.15 -3.40
N MET A 236 -6.00 23.55 -4.16
CA MET A 236 -5.06 22.54 -3.68
C MET A 236 -3.74 23.16 -3.19
N ALA A 237 -3.81 24.34 -2.59
CA ALA A 237 -2.64 25.02 -2.03
C ALA A 237 -2.24 24.42 -0.66
N GLY A 238 -0.94 24.40 -0.37
CA GLY A 238 -0.45 23.91 0.92
C GLY A 238 -0.49 22.39 1.09
N ARG A 239 -0.64 21.94 2.33
CA ARG A 239 -0.69 20.52 2.70
C ARG A 239 -2.12 20.01 2.67
N VAL A 240 -2.38 18.93 1.96
CA VAL A 240 -3.73 18.37 1.78
C VAL A 240 -3.76 16.91 2.19
N ALA A 241 -4.75 16.56 3.01
CA ALA A 241 -5.12 15.19 3.35
C ALA A 241 -6.46 14.83 2.71
N LEU A 242 -6.45 13.86 1.80
CA LEU A 242 -7.66 13.36 1.14
C LEU A 242 -8.19 12.15 1.89
N LEU A 243 -9.41 12.23 2.42
CA LEU A 243 -10.07 11.11 3.08
C LEU A 243 -10.86 10.27 2.07
N LEU A 244 -10.68 8.96 2.14
CA LEU A 244 -11.41 7.96 1.36
C LEU A 244 -12.08 6.97 2.32
N GLY A 245 -13.37 6.73 2.14
CA GLY A 245 -14.19 5.83 2.96
C GLY A 245 -14.37 4.44 2.36
N THR A 246 -15.23 3.64 3.04
CA THR A 246 -15.59 2.28 2.63
C THR A 246 -16.39 2.26 1.32
N GLU A 247 -16.39 1.09 0.66
CA GLU A 247 -17.35 0.82 -0.41
C GLU A 247 -18.74 0.60 0.18
N GLY A 248 -19.73 1.30 -0.35
CA GLY A 248 -21.10 1.27 0.10
C GLY A 248 -21.44 2.40 1.07
N ASP A 249 -20.90 2.41 2.27
CA ASP A 249 -21.23 3.42 3.29
C ASP A 249 -20.42 4.73 3.15
N GLY A 250 -19.32 4.71 2.41
CA GLY A 250 -18.43 5.87 2.27
C GLY A 250 -17.67 6.20 3.56
N LEU A 251 -17.45 7.50 3.79
CA LEU A 251 -16.88 8.01 5.03
C LEU A 251 -17.93 8.06 6.12
N SER A 252 -17.55 7.78 7.36
CA SER A 252 -18.43 7.94 8.51
C SER A 252 -18.92 9.39 8.63
N SER A 253 -20.14 9.56 9.17
CA SER A 253 -20.70 10.88 9.43
C SER A 253 -19.81 11.75 10.32
N ARG A 254 -19.05 11.10 11.22
CA ARG A 254 -18.08 11.78 12.06
C ARG A 254 -16.94 12.38 11.23
N TRP A 255 -16.28 11.60 10.37
CA TRP A 255 -15.17 12.08 9.57
C TRP A 255 -15.61 13.09 8.51
N LEU A 256 -16.83 12.91 7.94
CA LEU A 256 -17.45 13.91 7.09
C LEU A 256 -17.66 15.24 7.83
N GLY A 257 -18.17 15.18 9.06
CA GLY A 257 -18.42 16.38 9.88
C GLY A 257 -17.16 17.04 10.45
N GLU A 258 -16.08 16.29 10.60
CA GLU A 258 -14.77 16.81 11.06
C GLU A 258 -13.89 17.27 9.91
N ALA A 259 -14.17 16.96 8.64
CA ALA A 259 -13.40 17.44 7.51
C ALA A 259 -13.56 18.96 7.32
N ASP A 260 -12.50 19.61 6.80
CA ASP A 260 -12.57 21.03 6.50
C ASP A 260 -13.50 21.31 5.31
N GLN A 261 -13.57 20.35 4.37
CA GLN A 261 -14.49 20.42 3.24
C GLN A 261 -14.86 19.02 2.73
N ALA A 262 -16.15 18.81 2.43
CA ALA A 262 -16.62 17.69 1.63
C ALA A 262 -16.44 18.02 0.14
N VAL A 263 -15.89 17.07 -0.61
CA VAL A 263 -15.61 17.23 -2.04
C VAL A 263 -16.15 16.05 -2.83
N CYS A 264 -16.59 16.26 -4.07
CA CYS A 264 -17.06 15.19 -4.95
C CYS A 264 -16.30 15.16 -6.28
N ILE A 265 -16.31 13.99 -6.90
CA ILE A 265 -15.97 13.84 -8.31
C ILE A 265 -17.28 13.98 -9.08
N PRO A 266 -17.43 15.00 -9.96
CA PRO A 266 -18.65 15.20 -10.73
C PRO A 266 -19.00 13.96 -11.57
N MET A 267 -20.22 13.49 -11.44
CA MET A 267 -20.73 12.33 -12.19
C MET A 267 -21.79 12.74 -13.20
N SER A 268 -21.98 11.92 -14.25
CA SER A 268 -23.01 12.14 -15.26
C SER A 268 -24.42 12.06 -14.65
N ALA A 269 -25.19 13.14 -14.78
CA ALA A 269 -26.60 13.16 -14.31
C ALA A 269 -27.44 12.07 -14.97
N GLY A 270 -27.18 11.73 -16.24
CA GLY A 270 -27.86 10.64 -16.92
C GLY A 270 -27.56 9.27 -16.34
N ALA A 271 -26.28 9.01 -15.94
CA ALA A 271 -25.89 7.77 -15.29
C ALA A 271 -26.49 7.66 -13.88
N MET A 272 -26.52 8.75 -13.13
CA MET A 272 -27.13 8.81 -11.81
C MET A 272 -28.65 8.52 -11.86
N ALA A 273 -29.34 9.05 -12.86
CA ALA A 273 -30.76 8.75 -13.09
C ALA A 273 -31.02 7.26 -13.39
N LEU A 274 -30.01 6.51 -13.81
CA LEU A 274 -30.03 5.06 -14.02
C LEU A 274 -29.56 4.26 -12.80
N GLY A 275 -29.30 4.91 -11.66
CA GLY A 275 -28.91 4.27 -10.40
C GLY A 275 -27.39 4.08 -10.22
N VAL A 276 -26.56 4.73 -11.03
CA VAL A 276 -25.11 4.78 -10.78
C VAL A 276 -24.86 5.89 -9.76
N ASP A 277 -24.63 5.52 -8.51
CA ASP A 277 -24.55 6.43 -7.35
C ASP A 277 -23.12 6.71 -6.86
N SER A 278 -22.14 5.92 -7.30
CA SER A 278 -20.77 6.03 -6.80
C SER A 278 -19.74 5.44 -7.77
N LEU A 279 -18.48 5.71 -7.52
CA LEU A 279 -17.33 5.08 -8.16
C LEU A 279 -16.70 4.07 -7.19
N ASN A 280 -16.11 3.00 -7.74
CA ASN A 280 -15.22 2.16 -6.94
C ASN A 280 -14.10 3.02 -6.32
N VAL A 281 -13.75 2.75 -5.06
CA VAL A 281 -12.80 3.57 -4.28
C VAL A 281 -11.42 3.69 -4.93
N VAL A 282 -10.96 2.69 -5.69
CA VAL A 282 -9.68 2.76 -6.41
C VAL A 282 -9.77 3.73 -7.60
N ALA A 283 -10.90 3.72 -8.32
CA ALA A 283 -11.14 4.68 -9.40
C ALA A 283 -11.25 6.10 -8.85
N ALA A 284 -12.01 6.29 -7.78
CA ALA A 284 -12.11 7.57 -7.08
C ALA A 284 -10.75 8.07 -6.58
N ALA A 285 -9.94 7.19 -5.98
CA ALA A 285 -8.58 7.51 -5.56
C ALA A 285 -7.68 7.92 -6.72
N ALA A 286 -7.76 7.24 -7.88
CA ALA A 286 -6.96 7.59 -9.05
C ALA A 286 -7.28 9.00 -9.56
N ILE A 287 -8.56 9.33 -9.69
CA ILE A 287 -9.01 10.65 -10.15
C ILE A 287 -8.60 11.73 -9.14
N ALA A 288 -8.88 11.50 -7.86
CA ALA A 288 -8.60 12.49 -6.82
C ALA A 288 -7.11 12.71 -6.60
N CYS A 289 -6.28 11.65 -6.61
CA CYS A 289 -4.82 11.79 -6.52
C CYS A 289 -4.24 12.52 -7.76
N HIS A 290 -4.81 12.31 -8.96
CA HIS A 290 -4.42 13.06 -10.14
C HIS A 290 -4.71 14.54 -9.97
N GLY A 291 -5.89 14.91 -9.48
CA GLY A 291 -6.25 16.30 -9.16
C GLY A 291 -5.29 16.94 -8.15
N LEU A 292 -4.87 16.17 -7.13
CA LEU A 292 -3.86 16.62 -6.16
C LEU A 292 -2.48 16.89 -6.80
N ALA A 293 -2.09 16.12 -7.82
CA ALA A 293 -0.79 16.21 -8.48
C ALA A 293 -0.69 17.40 -9.46
N GLU A 294 -1.79 17.77 -10.13
CA GLU A 294 -1.80 18.79 -11.18
C GLU A 294 -1.75 20.24 -10.67
N SER A 295 -2.01 20.48 -9.39
CA SER A 295 -2.09 21.82 -8.82
C SER A 295 -0.88 22.75 -9.14
N PRO A 296 0.39 22.30 -9.18
CA PRO A 296 1.52 23.17 -9.53
C PRO A 296 1.64 23.48 -11.04
N LEU A 297 1.05 22.66 -11.90
CA LEU A 297 1.14 22.81 -13.36
C LEU A 297 0.05 23.73 -13.90
N ARG A 298 -1.14 23.74 -13.31
CA ARG A 298 -2.23 24.66 -13.68
C ARG A 298 -1.91 26.13 -13.39
N ASP A 299 -1.18 26.43 -12.32
CA ASP A 299 -0.75 27.78 -11.99
C ASP A 299 0.25 28.37 -13.03
N ARG A 300 1.09 27.53 -13.62
CA ARG A 300 2.03 27.97 -14.68
C ARG A 300 1.33 28.24 -16.00
N ALA A 301 0.28 27.52 -16.34
CA ALA A 301 -0.47 27.74 -17.61
C ALA A 301 -1.46 28.91 -17.54
N ARG A 302 -1.82 29.41 -16.35
CA ARG A 302 -2.66 30.60 -16.16
C ARG A 302 -1.85 31.90 -16.03
N SER A 303 -0.53 31.78 -15.91
CA SER A 303 0.40 32.92 -15.79
C SER A 303 1.10 33.28 -17.09
N THR A 304 0.74 32.65 -18.22
CA THR A 304 1.12 33.00 -19.62
C THR A 304 -0.11 33.34 -20.42
#